data_a3e172e1d92d8ccc508faf1b7b20343a
#
_entry.id   a3e172e1d92d8ccc508faf1b7b20343a
#
_cell.length_a   1.000
_cell.length_b   1.000
_cell.length_c   1.000
_cell.angle_alpha   90.00
_cell.angle_beta   90.00
_cell.angle_gamma   90.00
#
_symmetry.space_group_name_H-M   'P 1'
#
loop_
_entity.id
_entity.type
_entity.pdbx_description
1 polymer ?
#
loop_
_entity_poly.entity_id
_entity_poly.type
_entity_poly.pdbx_seq_one_letter_code
_entity_poly.pdbx_strand_id
1 'polypeptide(L)'
;MPAYLIAEVDITDPKAYEEYRKIVPATIARYGGRYLVRGGAVESKEGGWNPARVVVLEFPTMEQARKWYNSPEYAPGLAIRTKAGRTKMIFVEGV
;
A
#
# COMPACT_ATOMS: atom_id res chain seq x y z
N MET A 1 17.31 -9.07 2.93
CA MET A 1 16.02 -9.53 3.46
C MET A 1 14.90 -8.70 2.88
N PRO A 2 13.83 -9.32 2.39
CA PRO A 2 12.73 -8.54 1.85
C PRO A 2 12.03 -7.75 2.94
N ALA A 3 11.32 -6.71 2.52
CA ALA A 3 10.48 -5.94 3.41
C ALA A 3 9.08 -5.87 2.83
N TYR A 4 8.09 -5.83 3.70
CA TYR A 4 6.69 -5.81 3.31
C TYR A 4 6.04 -4.54 3.82
N LEU A 5 5.20 -3.98 2.97
CA LEU A 5 4.27 -2.94 3.39
C LEU A 5 2.92 -3.63 3.55
N ILE A 6 2.32 -3.48 4.71
CA ILE A 6 0.99 -4.02 4.98
C ILE A 6 0.10 -2.84 5.31
N ALA A 7 -0.96 -2.67 4.54
CA ALA A 7 -1.88 -1.54 4.70
C ALA A 7 -3.32 -2.00 4.78
N GLU A 8 -4.06 -1.37 5.67
CA GLU A 8 -5.51 -1.46 5.75
C GLU A 8 -6.06 -0.13 5.26
N VAL A 9 -6.90 -0.16 4.24
CA VAL A 9 -7.43 1.05 3.62
C VAL A 9 -8.94 1.06 3.68
N ASP A 10 -9.50 2.15 4.20
CA ASP A 10 -10.93 2.42 4.16
C ASP A 10 -11.13 3.55 3.15
N ILE A 11 -11.63 3.19 1.97
CA ILE A 11 -11.80 4.13 0.86
C ILE A 11 -13.07 4.95 1.12
N THR A 12 -12.91 6.28 1.28
CA THR A 12 -14.04 7.19 1.49
C THR A 12 -14.42 7.95 0.23
N ASP A 13 -13.51 8.03 -0.75
CA ASP A 13 -13.77 8.65 -2.05
C ASP A 13 -13.26 7.71 -3.15
N PRO A 14 -14.13 6.80 -3.63
CA PRO A 14 -13.71 5.82 -4.65
C PRO A 14 -13.20 6.44 -5.94
N LYS A 15 -13.75 7.57 -6.35
CA LYS A 15 -13.37 8.24 -7.58
C LYS A 15 -11.94 8.78 -7.49
N ALA A 16 -11.60 9.43 -6.39
CA ALA A 16 -10.24 9.91 -6.15
C ALA A 16 -9.28 8.73 -6.02
N TYR A 17 -9.70 7.65 -5.36
CA TYR A 17 -8.85 6.47 -5.20
C TYR A 17 -8.52 5.81 -6.54
N GLU A 18 -9.42 5.90 -7.53
CA GLU A 18 -9.15 5.40 -8.88
C GLU A 18 -7.95 6.11 -9.51
N GLU A 19 -7.81 7.39 -9.30
CA GLU A 19 -6.63 8.14 -9.77
C GLU A 19 -5.35 7.63 -9.11
N TYR A 20 -5.41 7.34 -7.81
CA TYR A 20 -4.32 6.74 -7.07
C TYR A 20 -3.89 5.41 -7.71
N ARG A 21 -4.88 4.56 -8.01
CA ARG A 21 -4.63 3.22 -8.58
C ARG A 21 -3.99 3.28 -9.96
N LYS A 22 -4.16 4.35 -10.70
CA LYS A 22 -3.58 4.51 -12.04
C LYS A 22 -2.11 4.87 -11.98
N ILE A 23 -1.69 5.67 -11.00
CA ILE A 23 -0.33 6.21 -10.97
C ILE A 23 0.63 5.42 -10.10
N VAL A 24 0.15 4.76 -9.08
CA VAL A 24 0.99 4.14 -8.05
C VAL A 24 1.72 2.88 -8.51
N PRO A 25 1.13 1.97 -9.29
CA PRO A 25 1.83 0.74 -9.69
C PRO A 25 3.17 0.97 -10.37
N ALA A 26 3.27 1.97 -11.24
CA ALA A 26 4.53 2.29 -11.92
C ALA A 26 5.60 2.77 -10.93
N THR A 27 5.20 3.53 -9.90
CA THR A 27 6.14 4.02 -8.89
C THR A 27 6.70 2.87 -8.05
N ILE A 28 5.85 1.91 -7.70
CA ILE A 28 6.24 0.73 -6.93
C ILE A 28 7.26 -0.08 -7.74
N ALA A 29 6.96 -0.36 -8.99
CA ALA A 29 7.84 -1.12 -9.88
C ALA A 29 9.19 -0.44 -10.04
N ARG A 30 9.22 0.88 -10.15
CA ARG A 30 10.44 1.66 -10.29
C ARG A 30 11.41 1.46 -9.12
N TYR A 31 10.88 1.22 -7.93
CA TYR A 31 11.69 0.98 -6.73
C TYR A 31 11.86 -0.50 -6.39
N GLY A 32 11.56 -1.38 -7.34
CA GLY A 32 11.76 -2.81 -7.18
C GLY A 32 10.67 -3.52 -6.39
N GLY A 33 9.57 -2.83 -6.10
CA GLY A 33 8.45 -3.41 -5.36
C GLY A 33 7.47 -4.14 -6.26
N ARG A 34 6.62 -4.92 -5.61
CA ARG A 34 5.53 -5.61 -6.31
C ARG A 34 4.35 -5.82 -5.37
N TYR A 35 3.17 -5.96 -5.95
CA TYR A 35 1.98 -6.31 -5.17
C TYR A 35 1.96 -7.81 -4.86
N LEU A 36 1.66 -8.13 -3.61
CA LEU A 36 1.35 -9.50 -3.19
C LEU A 36 -0.14 -9.64 -2.92
N VAL A 37 -0.77 -8.61 -2.36
CA VAL A 37 -2.20 -8.53 -2.12
C VAL A 37 -2.67 -7.14 -2.55
N ARG A 38 -3.73 -7.10 -3.31
CA ARG A 38 -4.25 -5.83 -3.83
C ARG A 38 -5.77 -5.81 -3.73
N GLY A 39 -6.28 -5.74 -2.50
CA GLY A 39 -7.70 -5.63 -2.26
C GLY A 39 -8.47 -6.91 -2.54
N GLY A 40 -7.85 -8.07 -2.41
CA GLY A 40 -8.53 -9.36 -2.55
C GLY A 40 -9.50 -9.62 -1.41
N ALA A 41 -10.29 -10.68 -1.53
CA ALA A 41 -11.26 -11.06 -0.52
C ALA A 41 -10.60 -11.30 0.84
N VAL A 42 -11.24 -10.82 1.89
CA VAL A 42 -10.77 -10.94 3.26
C VAL A 42 -11.72 -11.82 4.04
N GLU A 43 -11.17 -12.73 4.84
CA GLU A 43 -11.96 -13.58 5.71
C GLU A 43 -11.44 -13.45 7.14
N SER A 44 -12.23 -12.86 8.01
CA SER A 44 -11.84 -12.69 9.42
C SER A 44 -11.90 -14.03 10.15
N LYS A 45 -10.86 -14.37 10.86
CA LYS A 45 -10.77 -15.64 11.63
C LYS A 45 -10.87 -15.43 13.13
N GLU A 46 -10.24 -14.38 13.63
CA GLU A 46 -10.16 -14.14 15.06
C GLU A 46 -10.14 -12.65 15.35
N GLY A 47 -10.61 -12.29 16.52
CA GLY A 47 -10.49 -10.93 17.04
C GLY A 47 -11.47 -9.92 16.44
N GLY A 48 -12.40 -10.37 15.59
CA GLY A 48 -13.36 -9.45 14.99
C GLY A 48 -12.72 -8.42 14.07
N TRP A 49 -11.53 -8.71 13.51
CA TRP A 49 -10.84 -7.78 12.64
C TRP A 49 -11.33 -7.97 11.19
N ASN A 50 -12.06 -6.99 10.71
CA ASN A 50 -12.65 -7.01 9.37
C ASN A 50 -12.18 -5.80 8.57
N PRO A 51 -10.92 -5.78 8.10
CA PRO A 51 -10.44 -4.66 7.30
C PRO A 51 -11.21 -4.56 5.99
N ALA A 52 -11.57 -3.35 5.59
CA ALA A 52 -12.33 -3.13 4.36
C ALA A 52 -11.51 -3.48 3.12
N ARG A 53 -10.21 -3.19 3.15
CA ARG A 53 -9.30 -3.47 2.05
C ARG A 53 -7.90 -3.67 2.58
N VAL A 54 -7.24 -4.73 2.16
CA VAL A 54 -5.85 -5.02 2.53
C VAL A 54 -4.98 -4.94 1.30
N VAL A 55 -3.84 -4.27 1.44
CA VAL A 55 -2.81 -4.20 0.40
C VAL A 55 -1.50 -4.66 1.02
N VAL A 56 -0.79 -5.54 0.33
CA VAL A 56 0.54 -5.97 0.74
C VAL A 56 1.49 -5.80 -0.43
N LEU A 57 2.57 -5.08 -0.19
CA LEU A 57 3.65 -4.91 -1.16
C LEU A 57 4.90 -5.59 -0.63
N GLU A 58 5.75 -6.02 -1.55
CA GLU A 58 7.07 -6.53 -1.21
C GLU A 58 8.12 -5.66 -1.89
N PHE A 59 9.15 -5.29 -1.13
CA PHE A 59 10.34 -4.62 -1.66
C PHE A 59 11.57 -5.48 -1.35
N PRO A 60 12.66 -5.33 -2.13
CA PRO A 60 13.87 -6.12 -1.88
C PRO A 60 14.46 -5.90 -0.50
N THR A 61 14.35 -4.68 0.03
CA THR A 61 14.87 -4.31 1.35
C THR A 61 13.98 -3.25 2.00
N MET A 62 14.12 -3.10 3.31
CA MET A 62 13.45 -2.03 4.06
C MET A 62 13.89 -0.65 3.55
N GLU A 63 15.17 -0.51 3.22
CA GLU A 63 15.69 0.74 2.68
C GLU A 63 14.99 1.12 1.37
N GLN A 64 14.78 0.15 0.49
CA GLN A 64 14.12 0.37 -0.78
C GLN A 64 12.64 0.76 -0.59
N ALA A 65 11.97 0.14 0.37
CA ALA A 65 10.59 0.50 0.74
C ALA A 65 10.51 1.95 1.21
N ARG A 66 11.45 2.37 2.06
CA ARG A 66 11.52 3.75 2.55
C ARG A 66 11.78 4.74 1.42
N LYS A 67 12.68 4.39 0.50
CA LYS A 67 12.98 5.23 -0.67
C LYS A 67 11.74 5.45 -1.52
N TRP A 68 10.98 4.40 -1.76
CA TRP A 68 9.73 4.51 -2.50
C TRP A 68 8.74 5.43 -1.79
N TYR A 69 8.51 5.19 -0.50
CA TYR A 69 7.53 5.96 0.27
C TYR A 69 7.85 7.45 0.30
N ASN A 70 9.12 7.79 0.36
CA ASN A 70 9.58 9.18 0.45
C ASN A 70 9.98 9.77 -0.91
N SER A 71 9.70 9.05 -2.00
CA SER A 71 10.13 9.48 -3.33
C SER A 71 9.26 10.59 -3.89
N PRO A 72 9.83 11.44 -4.77
CA PRO A 72 9.03 12.43 -5.48
C PRO A 72 8.05 11.78 -6.45
N GLU A 73 8.34 10.57 -6.95
CA GLU A 73 7.44 9.84 -7.83
C GLU A 73 6.16 9.43 -7.11
N TYR A 74 6.27 9.01 -5.84
CA TYR A 74 5.11 8.59 -5.07
C TYR A 74 4.33 9.76 -4.43
N ALA A 75 4.97 10.91 -4.24
CA ALA A 75 4.36 12.04 -3.54
C ALA A 75 2.96 12.43 -4.04
N PRO A 76 2.71 12.50 -5.37
CA PRO A 76 1.35 12.79 -5.85
C PRO A 76 0.34 11.72 -5.45
N GLY A 77 0.75 10.45 -5.46
CA GLY A 77 -0.09 9.34 -5.03
C GLY A 77 -0.45 9.43 -3.55
N LEU A 78 0.54 9.72 -2.71
CA LEU A 78 0.33 9.87 -1.28
C LEU A 78 -0.68 10.98 -0.99
N ALA A 79 -0.57 12.11 -1.69
CA ALA A 79 -1.50 13.23 -1.52
C ALA A 79 -2.93 12.83 -1.88
N ILE A 80 -3.11 12.04 -2.94
CA ILE A 80 -4.44 11.55 -3.34
C ILE A 80 -4.96 10.58 -2.27
N ARG A 81 -4.15 9.61 -1.86
CA ARG A 81 -4.58 8.57 -0.93
C ARG A 81 -5.03 9.15 0.41
N THR A 82 -4.31 10.13 0.94
CA THR A 82 -4.67 10.73 2.22
C THR A 82 -6.01 11.45 2.19
N LYS A 83 -6.44 11.91 1.01
CA LYS A 83 -7.75 12.54 0.81
C LYS A 83 -8.83 11.52 0.47
N ALA A 84 -8.45 10.42 -0.19
CA ALA A 84 -9.41 9.44 -0.70
C ALA A 84 -9.81 8.37 0.31
N GLY A 85 -9.14 8.30 1.47
CA GLY A 85 -9.45 7.29 2.47
C GLY A 85 -8.63 7.42 3.73
N ARG A 86 -8.91 6.49 4.64
CA ARG A 86 -8.17 6.33 5.89
C ARG A 86 -7.31 5.09 5.78
N THR A 87 -6.03 5.22 6.10
CA THR A 87 -5.07 4.13 5.95
C THR A 87 -4.31 3.91 7.24
N LYS A 88 -4.14 2.65 7.59
CA LYS A 88 -3.17 2.20 8.59
C LYS A 88 -2.13 1.39 7.84
N MET A 89 -0.86 1.69 8.05
CA MET A 89 0.20 1.10 7.26
C MET A 89 1.41 0.82 8.14
N ILE A 90 2.01 -0.33 7.94
CA ILE A 90 3.29 -0.67 8.57
C ILE A 90 4.25 -1.18 7.52
N PHE A 91 5.53 -1.02 7.81
CA PHE A 91 6.59 -1.73 7.09
C PHE A 91 7.12 -2.78 8.06
N VAL A 92 7.32 -3.99 7.58
CA VAL A 92 7.85 -5.09 8.40
C VAL A 92 8.90 -5.84 7.60
N GLU A 93 10.01 -6.14 8.26
CA GLU A 93 11.10 -6.88 7.62
C GLU A 93 10.77 -8.36 7.60
N GLY A 94 11.00 -9.00 6.46
CA GLY A 94 10.78 -10.43 6.30
C GLY A 94 11.99 -11.25 6.69
N VAL A 95 11.87 -12.54 6.56
CA VAL A 95 12.94 -13.50 6.84
C VAL A 95 13.87 -13.67 5.65
#